data_99d287b96ce92287303c5ad5ae9b2262
#
_entry.id   99d287b96ce92287303c5ad5ae9b2262
#
_cell.length_a   1.000
_cell.length_b   1.000
_cell.length_c   1.000
_cell.angle_alpha   90.00
_cell.angle_beta   90.00
_cell.angle_gamma   90.00
#
_symmetry.space_group_name_H-M   'P 1'
#
loop_
_entity.id
_entity.type
_entity.pdbx_description
1 polymer ?
#
loop_
_entity_poly.entity_id
_entity_poly.type
_entity_poly.pdbx_seq_one_letter_code
_entity_poly.pdbx_strand_id
1 'polypeptide(L)'
;MPAINDSSANVITLSNATCHWNYDGNGHTFSSRGDPEEVDYDPHLIMALDNINANFDEGTLTCILGNVGSGKSALLQLLAGELALSHGSHNRKTGYSIAYAQQDPWVMGGSVKENILLGRPFDGVLYDRVVMACGLNVDFIHMRHGEDTDVGEGGSQLSGGQRARVSFARALYCDSDIVLLDDPLAAGTFCSLMQTMTETCIYVHC
;
A
#
# COMPACT_ATOMS: atom_id res chain seq x y z
N MET A 1 -7.90 36.57 -7.66
CA MET A 1 -7.53 35.23 -8.16
C MET A 1 -8.78 34.39 -8.10
N PRO A 2 -9.26 33.81 -9.21
CA PRO A 2 -10.45 32.96 -9.17
C PRO A 2 -10.10 31.68 -8.41
N ALA A 3 -10.95 31.27 -7.45
CA ALA A 3 -10.89 29.99 -6.81
C ALA A 3 -11.05 28.91 -7.90
N ILE A 4 -10.06 28.02 -8.03
CA ILE A 4 -10.18 26.84 -8.84
C ILE A 4 -11.21 25.98 -8.13
N ASN A 5 -12.41 25.88 -8.72
CA ASN A 5 -13.42 24.88 -8.35
C ASN A 5 -12.81 23.51 -8.72
N ASP A 6 -12.14 22.87 -7.78
CA ASP A 6 -11.66 21.51 -7.91
C ASP A 6 -12.84 20.57 -7.65
N SER A 7 -13.70 20.44 -8.67
CA SER A 7 -14.81 19.49 -8.71
C SER A 7 -14.38 18.15 -9.32
N SER A 8 -13.08 17.84 -9.37
CA SER A 8 -12.63 16.54 -9.83
C SER A 8 -12.83 15.52 -8.71
N ALA A 9 -13.55 14.45 -8.99
CA ALA A 9 -13.73 13.29 -8.12
C ALA A 9 -12.39 12.57 -7.87
N ASN A 10 -11.33 12.95 -8.60
CA ASN A 10 -10.01 12.33 -8.56
C ASN A 10 -9.27 12.66 -7.26
N VAL A 11 -8.83 11.62 -6.54
CA VAL A 11 -7.98 11.76 -5.36
C VAL A 11 -6.49 11.71 -5.72
N ILE A 12 -6.13 10.98 -6.81
CA ILE A 12 -4.79 10.97 -7.38
C ILE A 12 -4.89 11.07 -8.90
N THR A 13 -4.00 11.86 -9.49
CA THR A 13 -3.84 11.99 -10.94
C THR A 13 -2.36 11.87 -11.31
N LEU A 14 -2.06 10.97 -12.24
CA LEU A 14 -0.76 10.83 -12.88
C LEU A 14 -0.86 11.35 -14.32
N SER A 15 0.10 12.18 -14.73
CA SER A 15 0.20 12.67 -16.11
C SER A 15 1.62 12.53 -16.62
N ASN A 16 1.81 11.70 -17.64
CA ASN A 16 3.09 11.37 -18.26
C ASN A 16 4.16 10.98 -17.21
N ALA A 17 3.74 10.28 -16.16
CA ALA A 17 4.60 9.94 -15.03
C ALA A 17 5.65 8.91 -15.44
N THR A 18 6.91 9.26 -15.30
CA THR A 18 8.07 8.40 -15.57
C THR A 18 8.95 8.36 -14.33
N CYS A 19 9.36 7.16 -13.92
CA CYS A 19 10.18 6.92 -12.74
C CYS A 19 11.30 5.95 -13.04
N HIS A 20 12.40 6.09 -12.32
CA HIS A 20 13.56 5.20 -12.41
C HIS A 20 13.95 4.69 -11.03
N TRP A 21 14.46 3.46 -11.00
CA TRP A 21 15.20 2.95 -9.86
C TRP A 21 16.64 3.42 -9.94
N ASN A 22 17.15 4.00 -8.86
CA ASN A 22 18.56 4.30 -8.72
C ASN A 22 19.20 3.18 -7.89
N TYR A 23 20.17 2.47 -8.45
CA TYR A 23 20.95 1.45 -7.75
C TYR A 23 22.28 2.02 -7.30
N ASP A 24 22.59 1.89 -5.99
CA ASP A 24 23.98 1.98 -5.58
C ASP A 24 24.76 0.77 -6.14
N GLY A 25 26.07 0.91 -6.27
CA GLY A 25 26.92 -0.17 -6.75
C GLY A 25 26.84 -1.48 -5.94
N ASN A 26 26.05 -1.52 -4.87
CA ASN A 26 25.80 -2.66 -3.98
C ASN A 26 24.38 -3.27 -4.14
N GLY A 27 23.60 -2.78 -5.10
CA GLY A 27 22.26 -3.31 -5.40
C GLY A 27 21.13 -2.79 -4.52
N HIS A 28 21.35 -1.74 -3.73
CA HIS A 28 20.29 -1.08 -2.97
C HIS A 28 19.62 -0.01 -3.81
N THR A 29 18.29 0.05 -3.79
CA THR A 29 17.51 1.07 -4.47
C THR A 29 17.41 2.33 -3.63
N PHE A 30 17.71 3.49 -4.24
CA PHE A 30 17.43 4.80 -3.66
C PHE A 30 16.31 5.49 -4.43
N SER A 31 15.39 6.14 -3.72
CA SER A 31 14.54 7.13 -4.32
C SER A 31 15.34 8.44 -4.42
N SER A 32 15.74 8.84 -5.62
CA SER A 32 16.45 10.10 -5.81
C SER A 32 15.46 11.26 -5.67
N ARG A 33 15.50 11.96 -4.53
CA ARG A 33 14.99 13.32 -4.43
C ARG A 33 16.10 14.25 -4.97
N GLY A 34 16.19 14.40 -6.28
CA GLY A 34 17.11 15.31 -6.94
C GLY A 34 16.35 16.40 -7.69
N ASP A 35 16.93 17.60 -7.78
CA ASP A 35 16.39 18.71 -8.55
C ASP A 35 16.22 18.33 -10.04
N PRO A 36 15.13 18.77 -10.71
CA PRO A 36 14.77 18.32 -12.06
C PRO A 36 15.62 18.90 -13.20
N GLU A 37 16.71 19.58 -12.94
CA GLU A 37 17.45 20.34 -13.98
C GLU A 37 18.67 19.66 -14.60
N GLU A 38 19.15 18.51 -14.12
CA GLU A 38 20.25 17.76 -14.75
C GLU A 38 19.99 16.26 -14.74
N VAL A 39 19.30 15.76 -15.76
CA VAL A 39 19.29 14.31 -16.05
C VAL A 39 20.49 13.99 -16.92
N ASP A 40 21.67 13.91 -16.31
CA ASP A 40 22.80 13.23 -16.94
C ASP A 40 22.46 11.73 -17.03
N TYR A 41 22.69 11.11 -18.19
CA TYR A 41 22.41 9.69 -18.41
C TYR A 41 23.27 8.85 -17.46
N ASP A 42 22.72 8.48 -16.32
CA ASP A 42 23.34 7.53 -15.39
C ASP A 42 23.03 6.10 -15.86
N PRO A 43 24.04 5.32 -16.29
CA PRO A 43 23.84 3.94 -16.72
C PRO A 43 23.32 3.00 -15.63
N HIS A 44 23.24 3.46 -14.38
CA HIS A 44 22.68 2.72 -13.25
C HIS A 44 21.18 2.98 -13.02
N LEU A 45 20.55 3.88 -13.81
CA LEU A 45 19.13 4.13 -13.76
C LEU A 45 18.36 3.04 -14.53
N ILE A 46 17.58 2.25 -13.81
CA ILE A 46 16.66 1.28 -14.41
C ILE A 46 15.26 1.89 -14.44
N MET A 47 14.66 1.94 -15.63
CA MET A 47 13.29 2.42 -15.80
C MET A 47 12.32 1.55 -14.97
N ALA A 48 11.59 2.17 -14.06
CA ALA A 48 10.57 1.54 -13.24
C ALA A 48 9.18 1.71 -13.86
N LEU A 49 8.88 2.92 -14.32
CA LEU A 49 7.62 3.30 -14.96
C LEU A 49 7.90 4.26 -16.12
N ASP A 50 7.16 4.10 -17.21
CA ASP A 50 7.30 4.95 -18.38
C ASP A 50 5.96 5.54 -18.83
N ASN A 51 5.87 6.87 -18.85
CA ASN A 51 4.76 7.64 -19.41
C ASN A 51 3.37 7.21 -18.92
N ILE A 52 3.23 6.99 -17.61
CA ILE A 52 1.95 6.54 -17.01
C ILE A 52 0.97 7.71 -16.92
N ASN A 53 -0.24 7.46 -17.43
CA ASN A 53 -1.37 8.37 -17.32
C ASN A 53 -2.53 7.63 -16.63
N ALA A 54 -2.96 8.09 -15.44
CA ALA A 54 -3.99 7.44 -14.67
C ALA A 54 -4.72 8.42 -13.76
N ASN A 55 -6.01 8.17 -13.53
CA ASN A 55 -6.83 8.89 -12.57
C ASN A 55 -7.45 7.89 -11.60
N PHE A 56 -7.45 8.24 -10.32
CA PHE A 56 -8.05 7.44 -9.26
C PHE A 56 -9.12 8.27 -8.57
N ASP A 57 -10.36 7.78 -8.61
CA ASP A 57 -11.51 8.49 -8.08
C ASP A 57 -11.76 8.18 -6.60
N GLU A 58 -12.34 9.15 -5.88
CA GLU A 58 -12.72 9.01 -4.47
C GLU A 58 -13.76 7.90 -4.28
N GLY A 59 -13.63 7.12 -3.22
CA GLY A 59 -14.58 6.06 -2.86
C GLY A 59 -14.64 4.91 -3.88
N THR A 60 -13.63 4.76 -4.74
CA THR A 60 -13.59 3.69 -5.74
C THR A 60 -12.58 2.61 -5.38
N LEU A 61 -12.86 1.42 -5.89
CA LEU A 61 -11.92 0.32 -5.86
C LEU A 61 -11.28 0.16 -7.23
N THR A 62 -9.97 0.37 -7.30
CA THR A 62 -9.19 0.21 -8.53
C THR A 62 -8.32 -1.03 -8.44
N CYS A 63 -8.46 -1.93 -9.41
CA CYS A 63 -7.62 -3.11 -9.56
C CYS A 63 -6.64 -2.92 -10.72
N ILE A 64 -5.35 -3.09 -10.46
CA ILE A 64 -4.28 -3.03 -11.45
C ILE A 64 -3.74 -4.43 -11.69
N LEU A 65 -3.92 -4.95 -12.91
CA LEU A 65 -3.50 -6.29 -13.30
C LEU A 65 -2.30 -6.23 -14.24
N GLY A 66 -1.43 -7.22 -14.13
CA GLY A 66 -0.29 -7.32 -15.04
C GLY A 66 0.69 -8.43 -14.61
N ASN A 67 1.58 -8.82 -15.53
CA ASN A 67 2.57 -9.85 -15.29
C ASN A 67 3.55 -9.48 -14.16
N VAL A 68 4.21 -10.48 -13.59
CA VAL A 68 5.34 -10.28 -12.68
C VAL A 68 6.40 -9.42 -13.38
N GLY A 69 6.92 -8.40 -12.68
CA GLY A 69 7.91 -7.47 -13.22
C GLY A 69 7.37 -6.36 -14.12
N SER A 70 6.03 -6.20 -14.27
CA SER A 70 5.44 -5.13 -15.11
C SER A 70 5.39 -3.74 -14.43
N GLY A 71 5.99 -3.56 -13.25
CA GLY A 71 6.05 -2.26 -12.56
C GLY A 71 4.90 -1.97 -11.61
N LYS A 72 4.01 -2.94 -11.31
CA LYS A 72 2.85 -2.70 -10.43
C LYS A 72 3.22 -2.19 -9.04
N SER A 73 4.17 -2.83 -8.36
CA SER A 73 4.66 -2.38 -7.05
C SER A 73 5.34 -1.01 -7.14
N ALA A 74 6.06 -0.73 -8.23
CA ALA A 74 6.64 0.59 -8.50
C ALA A 74 5.54 1.66 -8.62
N LEU A 75 4.40 1.32 -9.26
CA LEU A 75 3.27 2.22 -9.35
C LEU A 75 2.65 2.51 -7.97
N LEU A 76 2.47 1.49 -7.12
CA LEU A 76 1.99 1.71 -5.75
C LEU A 76 2.96 2.57 -4.94
N GLN A 77 4.28 2.36 -5.07
CA GLN A 77 5.29 3.18 -4.40
C GLN A 77 5.29 4.63 -4.91
N LEU A 78 5.04 4.85 -6.23
CA LEU A 78 4.84 6.19 -6.76
C LEU A 78 3.60 6.83 -6.14
N LEU A 79 2.46 6.13 -6.08
CA LEU A 79 1.22 6.63 -5.47
C LEU A 79 1.39 6.92 -3.98
N ALA A 80 2.17 6.12 -3.26
CA ALA A 80 2.53 6.35 -1.86
C ALA A 80 3.46 7.57 -1.67
N GLY A 81 4.15 8.00 -2.73
CA GLY A 81 5.15 9.05 -2.68
C GLY A 81 6.55 8.57 -2.25
N GLU A 82 6.77 7.26 -2.29
CA GLU A 82 8.07 6.63 -1.97
C GLU A 82 9.01 6.59 -3.18
N LEU A 83 8.46 6.50 -4.40
CA LEU A 83 9.22 6.55 -5.64
C LEU A 83 9.16 7.95 -6.24
N ALA A 84 10.33 8.53 -6.55
CA ALA A 84 10.42 9.86 -7.10
C ALA A 84 10.12 9.87 -8.62
N LEU A 85 9.44 10.94 -9.08
CA LEU A 85 9.25 11.22 -10.51
C LEU A 85 10.56 11.71 -11.14
N SER A 86 10.87 11.17 -12.32
CA SER A 86 11.88 11.75 -13.22
C SER A 86 11.23 12.74 -14.18
N HIS A 87 10.04 12.43 -14.67
CA HIS A 87 9.26 13.29 -15.56
C HIS A 87 7.76 13.18 -15.27
N GLY A 88 6.98 14.18 -15.74
CA GLY A 88 5.54 14.21 -15.59
C GLY A 88 5.07 14.82 -14.29
N SER A 89 3.87 14.44 -13.84
CA SER A 89 3.31 14.93 -12.59
C SER A 89 2.56 13.84 -11.84
N HIS A 90 2.64 13.91 -10.51
CA HIS A 90 1.86 13.14 -9.55
C HIS A 90 1.14 14.14 -8.64
N ASN A 91 -0.16 14.27 -8.81
CA ASN A 91 -0.99 15.17 -8.02
C ASN A 91 -1.89 14.34 -7.12
N ARG A 92 -1.80 14.58 -5.81
CA ARG A 92 -2.68 14.00 -4.80
C ARG A 92 -3.49 15.11 -4.15
N LYS A 93 -4.77 14.85 -3.91
CA LYS A 93 -5.68 15.76 -3.21
C LYS A 93 -5.11 16.09 -1.83
N THR A 94 -5.02 17.38 -1.52
CA THR A 94 -4.40 17.87 -0.28
C THR A 94 -5.18 17.39 0.94
N GLY A 95 -4.46 16.93 1.97
CA GLY A 95 -5.04 16.46 3.23
C GLY A 95 -5.41 14.98 3.26
N TYR A 96 -5.34 14.27 2.14
CA TYR A 96 -5.63 12.83 2.09
C TYR A 96 -4.46 12.01 2.65
N SER A 97 -4.77 11.14 3.60
CA SER A 97 -3.86 10.17 4.20
C SER A 97 -3.77 8.90 3.35
N ILE A 98 -2.62 8.23 3.39
CA ILE A 98 -2.38 6.97 2.68
C ILE A 98 -1.95 5.91 3.68
N ALA A 99 -2.54 4.71 3.58
CA ALA A 99 -2.02 3.48 4.15
C ALA A 99 -1.51 2.56 3.04
N TYR A 100 -0.35 1.96 3.22
CA TYR A 100 0.26 1.07 2.24
C TYR A 100 0.66 -0.26 2.87
N ALA A 101 0.13 -1.35 2.35
CA ALA A 101 0.53 -2.71 2.69
C ALA A 101 1.37 -3.29 1.55
N GLN A 102 2.65 -3.48 1.81
CA GLN A 102 3.64 -3.99 0.87
C GLN A 102 3.49 -5.51 0.66
N GLN A 103 3.99 -6.00 -0.47
CA GLN A 103 3.99 -7.42 -0.81
C GLN A 103 4.76 -8.28 0.21
N ASP A 104 5.88 -7.77 0.75
CA ASP A 104 6.61 -8.42 1.85
C ASP A 104 6.13 -7.88 3.20
N PRO A 105 5.25 -8.61 3.91
CA PRO A 105 4.62 -8.11 5.11
C PRO A 105 5.60 -8.15 6.29
N TRP A 106 5.82 -6.99 6.90
CA TRP A 106 6.57 -6.90 8.14
C TRP A 106 5.66 -6.95 9.37
N VAL A 107 6.14 -7.55 10.45
CA VAL A 107 5.50 -7.57 11.77
C VAL A 107 6.52 -7.28 12.86
N MET A 108 6.06 -6.61 13.93
CA MET A 108 6.88 -6.31 15.11
C MET A 108 6.66 -7.40 16.17
N GLY A 109 7.61 -7.56 17.08
CA GLY A 109 7.42 -8.36 18.28
C GLY A 109 6.22 -7.87 19.09
N GLY A 110 5.49 -8.81 19.71
CA GLY A 110 4.25 -8.55 20.44
C GLY A 110 3.09 -9.40 19.92
N SER A 111 1.86 -9.07 20.29
CA SER A 111 0.68 -9.82 19.88
C SER A 111 0.21 -9.44 18.46
N VAL A 112 -0.64 -10.29 17.87
CA VAL A 112 -1.31 -9.99 16.60
C VAL A 112 -2.12 -8.70 16.72
N LYS A 113 -2.86 -8.54 17.83
CA LYS A 113 -3.65 -7.34 18.11
C LYS A 113 -2.79 -6.08 18.13
N GLU A 114 -1.67 -6.10 18.86
CA GLU A 114 -0.74 -4.96 18.92
C GLU A 114 -0.17 -4.60 17.54
N ASN A 115 0.08 -5.59 16.69
CA ASN A 115 0.51 -5.39 15.32
C ASN A 115 -0.56 -4.73 14.44
N ILE A 116 -1.84 -5.06 14.63
CA ILE A 116 -2.95 -4.43 13.91
C ILE A 116 -3.11 -2.98 14.38
N LEU A 117 -3.17 -2.77 15.70
CA LEU A 117 -3.37 -1.43 16.28
C LEU A 117 -2.21 -0.47 16.01
N LEU A 118 -0.99 -0.98 15.98
CA LEU A 118 0.26 -0.20 15.78
C LEU A 118 0.29 1.08 16.64
N GLY A 119 -0.06 0.96 17.92
CA GLY A 119 -0.08 2.07 18.87
C GLY A 119 -1.30 3.01 18.76
N ARG A 120 -2.26 2.74 17.88
CA ARG A 120 -3.52 3.48 17.78
C ARG A 120 -4.48 3.10 18.91
N PRO A 121 -5.39 4.00 19.30
CA PRO A 121 -6.45 3.67 20.23
C PRO A 121 -7.30 2.48 19.74
N PHE A 122 -7.73 1.64 20.67
CA PHE A 122 -8.60 0.52 20.34
C PHE A 122 -10.04 0.98 20.10
N ASP A 123 -10.57 0.72 18.90
CA ASP A 123 -11.97 0.81 18.54
C ASP A 123 -12.47 -0.60 18.21
N GLY A 124 -13.33 -1.15 19.08
CA GLY A 124 -13.81 -2.53 18.93
C GLY A 124 -14.64 -2.75 17.67
N VAL A 125 -15.43 -1.76 17.24
CA VAL A 125 -16.28 -1.89 16.04
C VAL A 125 -15.44 -1.92 14.78
N LEU A 126 -14.48 -1.01 14.67
CA LEU A 126 -13.54 -0.97 13.54
C LEU A 126 -12.65 -2.22 13.55
N TYR A 127 -12.16 -2.63 14.72
CA TYR A 127 -11.30 -3.79 14.87
C TYR A 127 -11.99 -5.07 14.40
N ASP A 128 -13.20 -5.33 14.84
CA ASP A 128 -13.97 -6.52 14.45
C ASP A 128 -14.23 -6.52 12.93
N ARG A 129 -14.60 -5.39 12.35
CA ARG A 129 -14.80 -5.25 10.91
C ARG A 129 -13.52 -5.59 10.14
N VAL A 130 -12.38 -5.04 10.55
CA VAL A 130 -11.08 -5.26 9.92
C VAL A 130 -10.62 -6.72 10.05
N VAL A 131 -10.75 -7.30 11.25
CA VAL A 131 -10.43 -8.72 11.51
C VAL A 131 -11.25 -9.64 10.61
N MET A 132 -12.55 -9.40 10.49
CA MET A 132 -13.42 -10.18 9.60
C MET A 132 -13.08 -9.97 8.13
N ALA A 133 -12.85 -8.72 7.71
CA ALA A 133 -12.50 -8.38 6.34
C ALA A 133 -11.20 -9.07 5.88
N CYS A 134 -10.20 -9.12 6.78
CA CYS A 134 -8.93 -9.79 6.51
C CYS A 134 -8.95 -11.30 6.75
N GLY A 135 -10.06 -11.90 7.20
CA GLY A 135 -10.15 -13.32 7.50
C GLY A 135 -9.34 -13.79 8.72
N LEU A 136 -8.89 -12.85 9.56
CA LEU A 136 -8.13 -13.16 10.76
C LEU A 136 -8.97 -13.84 11.84
N ASN A 137 -10.30 -13.65 11.83
CA ASN A 137 -11.22 -14.37 12.71
C ASN A 137 -11.07 -15.90 12.58
N VAL A 138 -10.79 -16.41 11.38
CA VAL A 138 -10.53 -17.85 11.16
C VAL A 138 -9.16 -18.24 11.72
N ASP A 139 -8.14 -17.40 11.52
CA ASP A 139 -6.80 -17.64 12.08
C ASP A 139 -6.83 -17.69 13.61
N PHE A 140 -7.56 -16.79 14.25
CA PHE A 140 -7.66 -16.71 15.71
C PHE A 140 -8.23 -17.97 16.36
N ILE A 141 -9.11 -18.71 15.66
CA ILE A 141 -9.64 -20.01 16.13
C ILE A 141 -8.50 -21.03 16.26
N HIS A 142 -7.50 -20.95 15.39
CA HIS A 142 -6.39 -21.90 15.33
C HIS A 142 -5.15 -21.41 16.10
N MET A 143 -5.13 -20.17 16.54
CA MET A 143 -4.05 -19.59 17.34
C MET A 143 -4.25 -19.88 18.83
N ARG A 144 -3.16 -20.18 19.54
CA ARG A 144 -3.21 -20.61 20.95
C ARG A 144 -3.89 -19.60 21.88
N HIS A 145 -3.72 -18.30 21.60
CA HIS A 145 -4.26 -17.19 22.39
C HIS A 145 -5.10 -16.23 21.54
N GLY A 146 -5.63 -16.70 20.40
CA GLY A 146 -6.42 -15.85 19.50
C GLY A 146 -5.67 -14.59 19.07
N GLU A 147 -6.28 -13.44 19.23
CA GLU A 147 -5.70 -12.13 18.90
C GLU A 147 -4.48 -11.73 19.75
N ASP A 148 -4.38 -12.28 20.97
CA ASP A 148 -3.28 -12.04 21.91
C ASP A 148 -2.08 -12.99 21.68
N THR A 149 -2.11 -13.80 20.63
CA THR A 149 -1.00 -14.68 20.26
C THR A 149 0.24 -13.85 19.93
N ASP A 150 1.35 -14.16 20.59
CA ASP A 150 2.67 -13.56 20.30
C ASP A 150 3.13 -13.98 18.90
N VAL A 151 3.51 -13.02 18.06
CA VAL A 151 3.96 -13.25 16.69
C VAL A 151 5.42 -13.72 16.60
N GLY A 152 6.18 -13.59 17.70
CA GLY A 152 7.60 -13.84 17.73
C GLY A 152 8.43 -12.76 17.02
N GLU A 153 9.75 -12.88 17.11
CA GLU A 153 10.66 -11.96 16.43
C GLU A 153 10.48 -12.04 14.91
N GLY A 154 10.23 -10.88 14.27
CA GLY A 154 9.98 -10.78 12.83
C GLY A 154 8.77 -11.60 12.35
N GLY A 155 7.85 -11.99 13.24
CA GLY A 155 6.67 -12.78 12.87
C GLY A 155 6.97 -14.26 12.66
N SER A 156 8.01 -14.80 13.28
CA SER A 156 8.47 -16.18 13.11
C SER A 156 7.42 -17.24 13.49
N GLN A 157 6.43 -16.88 14.32
CA GLN A 157 5.35 -17.78 14.74
C GLN A 157 4.13 -17.74 13.77
N LEU A 158 4.15 -16.85 12.78
CA LEU A 158 3.07 -16.71 11.81
C LEU A 158 3.45 -17.33 10.45
N SER A 159 2.49 -17.95 9.78
CA SER A 159 2.64 -18.31 8.37
C SER A 159 2.76 -17.06 7.48
N GLY A 160 3.27 -17.21 6.24
CA GLY A 160 3.34 -16.10 5.29
C GLY A 160 1.98 -15.45 5.04
N GLY A 161 0.93 -16.26 4.87
CA GLY A 161 -0.44 -15.76 4.69
C GLY A 161 -0.97 -15.03 5.92
N GLN A 162 -0.67 -15.50 7.13
CA GLN A 162 -1.05 -14.82 8.37
C GLN A 162 -0.35 -13.47 8.51
N ARG A 163 0.96 -13.39 8.21
CA ARG A 163 1.68 -12.11 8.19
C ARG A 163 1.08 -11.12 7.21
N ALA A 164 0.74 -11.59 6.00
CA ALA A 164 0.09 -10.74 4.99
C ALA A 164 -1.27 -10.21 5.49
N ARG A 165 -2.12 -11.09 6.06
CA ARG A 165 -3.41 -10.66 6.63
C ARG A 165 -3.27 -9.66 7.77
N VAL A 166 -2.30 -9.84 8.65
CA VAL A 166 -1.98 -8.86 9.72
C VAL A 166 -1.55 -7.52 9.13
N SER A 167 -0.71 -7.52 8.08
CA SER A 167 -0.28 -6.31 7.39
C SER A 167 -1.45 -5.57 6.74
N PHE A 168 -2.36 -6.29 6.08
CA PHE A 168 -3.57 -5.70 5.51
C PHE A 168 -4.51 -5.15 6.59
N ALA A 169 -4.73 -5.92 7.67
CA ALA A 169 -5.54 -5.47 8.79
C ALA A 169 -4.99 -4.17 9.42
N ARG A 170 -3.67 -4.05 9.55
CA ARG A 170 -3.01 -2.84 10.01
C ARG A 170 -3.29 -1.66 9.08
N ALA A 171 -3.15 -1.85 7.75
CA ALA A 171 -3.40 -0.80 6.78
C ALA A 171 -4.86 -0.32 6.81
N LEU A 172 -5.82 -1.24 6.95
CA LEU A 172 -7.24 -0.91 7.07
C LEU A 172 -7.59 -0.27 8.41
N TYR A 173 -6.97 -0.72 9.51
CA TYR A 173 -7.20 -0.13 10.83
C TYR A 173 -6.64 1.29 10.95
N CYS A 174 -5.75 1.69 10.04
CA CYS A 174 -5.29 3.08 9.94
C CYS A 174 -6.40 4.07 9.62
N ASP A 175 -7.55 3.62 9.08
CA ASP A 175 -8.68 4.48 8.69
C ASP A 175 -8.21 5.67 7.82
N SER A 176 -7.43 5.33 6.78
CA SER A 176 -6.83 6.30 5.87
C SER A 176 -7.73 6.53 4.67
N ASP A 177 -7.71 7.74 4.10
CA ASP A 177 -8.54 8.11 2.94
C ASP A 177 -8.24 7.27 1.69
N ILE A 178 -6.99 6.81 1.56
CA ILE A 178 -6.52 5.98 0.45
C ILE A 178 -5.79 4.76 1.02
N VAL A 179 -6.15 3.57 0.56
CA VAL A 179 -5.49 2.31 0.93
C VAL A 179 -4.85 1.69 -0.29
N LEU A 180 -3.55 1.44 -0.23
CA LEU A 180 -2.76 0.79 -1.27
C LEU A 180 -2.40 -0.62 -0.81
N LEU A 181 -2.74 -1.64 -1.63
CA LEU A 181 -2.49 -3.05 -1.28
C LEU A 181 -1.69 -3.73 -2.40
N ASP A 182 -0.55 -4.31 -2.06
CA ASP A 182 0.29 -5.06 -2.99
C ASP A 182 0.04 -6.56 -2.84
N ASP A 183 -0.51 -7.18 -3.89
CA ASP A 183 -0.88 -8.61 -4.01
C ASP A 183 -1.79 -9.17 -2.89
N PRO A 184 -2.94 -8.52 -2.58
CA PRO A 184 -3.81 -8.96 -1.49
C PRO A 184 -4.48 -10.32 -1.74
N LEU A 185 -4.58 -10.76 -2.99
CA LEU A 185 -5.22 -12.04 -3.35
C LEU A 185 -4.40 -13.25 -2.91
N ALA A 186 -3.09 -13.14 -2.82
CA ALA A 186 -2.22 -14.19 -2.31
C ALA A 186 -2.57 -14.60 -0.86
N ALA A 187 -3.20 -13.72 -0.09
CA ALA A 187 -3.66 -13.99 1.27
C ALA A 187 -5.05 -14.65 1.36
N GLY A 188 -5.77 -14.81 0.23
CA GLY A 188 -7.08 -15.50 0.17
C GLY A 188 -8.26 -14.73 0.79
N THR A 189 -8.13 -13.44 1.08
CA THR A 189 -9.09 -12.65 1.89
C THR A 189 -9.91 -11.63 1.10
N PHE A 190 -9.71 -11.55 -0.20
CA PHE A 190 -10.16 -10.44 -1.04
C PHE A 190 -11.70 -10.21 -1.10
N CYS A 191 -12.50 -11.28 -1.13
CA CYS A 191 -13.97 -11.14 -1.26
C CYS A 191 -14.61 -10.45 -0.05
N SER A 192 -14.07 -10.67 1.14
CA SER A 192 -14.59 -10.04 2.37
C SER A 192 -14.13 -8.58 2.49
N LEU A 193 -12.91 -8.27 2.03
CA LEU A 193 -12.38 -6.91 1.98
C LEU A 193 -13.25 -5.98 1.15
N MET A 194 -13.70 -6.44 -0.03
CA MET A 194 -14.50 -5.66 -0.99
C MET A 194 -15.85 -5.21 -0.44
N GLN A 195 -16.44 -5.95 0.49
CA GLN A 195 -17.77 -5.64 1.03
C GLN A 195 -17.73 -4.64 2.19
N THR A 196 -16.57 -4.38 2.74
CA THR A 196 -16.41 -3.58 3.98
C THR A 196 -15.76 -2.23 3.78
N MET A 197 -15.19 -1.96 2.60
CA MET A 197 -14.44 -0.72 2.34
C MET A 197 -15.35 0.40 1.85
N THR A 198 -15.27 1.54 2.51
CA THR A 198 -15.89 2.82 2.11
C THR A 198 -14.86 3.81 1.57
N GLU A 199 -13.56 3.51 1.75
CA GLU A 199 -12.42 4.32 1.36
C GLU A 199 -12.01 4.06 -0.10
N THR A 200 -11.19 4.95 -0.65
CA THR A 200 -10.54 4.69 -1.96
C THR A 200 -9.51 3.60 -1.81
N CYS A 201 -9.69 2.48 -2.48
CA CYS A 201 -8.76 1.36 -2.44
C CYS A 201 -8.14 1.12 -3.81
N ILE A 202 -6.81 1.04 -3.85
CA ILE A 202 -6.05 0.71 -5.05
C ILE A 202 -5.21 -0.53 -4.72
N TYR A 203 -5.38 -1.59 -5.51
CA TYR A 203 -4.59 -2.80 -5.33
C TYR A 203 -4.01 -3.31 -6.63
N VAL A 204 -2.89 -4.02 -6.53
CA VAL A 204 -2.27 -4.70 -7.66
C VAL A 204 -2.29 -6.21 -7.45
N HIS A 205 -2.39 -6.95 -8.54
CA HIS A 205 -2.36 -8.41 -8.53
C HIS A 205 -1.62 -8.95 -9.75
N CYS A 206 -0.95 -10.10 -9.58
CA CYS A 206 -0.24 -10.83 -10.64
C CYS A 206 -1.11 -11.84 -11.34
#